data_599f4e760037a72bdee62242a487a823
#
_entry.id   599f4e760037a72bdee62242a487a823
#
_cell.length_a   1.000
_cell.length_b   1.000
_cell.length_c   1.000
_cell.angle_alpha   90.00
_cell.angle_beta   90.00
_cell.angle_gamma   90.00
#
_symmetry.space_group_name_H-M   'P 1'
#
loop_
_entity.id
_entity.type
_entity.pdbx_description
1 polymer ?
#
loop_
_entity_poly.entity_id
_entity_poly.type
_entity_poly.pdbx_seq_one_letter_code
_entity_poly.pdbx_strand_id
1 'polypeptide(L)' 'MKDWTAPIHPGEILADELEEIGMKAVELAARLGVPDNRIYQILHGQRRVTADTALRLGKFFN' A
#
# COMPACT_ATOMS: atom_id res chain seq x y z
N MET A 1 2.82 7.66 12.83
CA MET A 1 3.33 7.30 11.49
C MET A 1 3.29 5.78 11.31
N LYS A 2 2.80 5.32 10.17
CA LYS A 2 2.72 3.89 9.90
C LYS A 2 4.03 3.38 9.34
N ASP A 3 4.44 2.20 9.80
CA ASP A 3 5.65 1.54 9.31
C ASP A 3 5.27 0.54 8.22
N TRP A 4 5.39 0.95 6.98
CA TRP A 4 5.02 0.13 5.83
C TRP A 4 6.02 -1.00 5.56
N THR A 5 7.17 -0.99 6.24
CA THR A 5 8.17 -2.05 6.11
C THR A 5 8.08 -3.09 7.21
N ALA A 6 7.19 -2.89 8.18
CA ALA A 6 7.01 -3.85 9.27
C ALA A 6 6.58 -5.21 8.72
N PRO A 7 7.05 -6.31 9.31
CA PRO A 7 6.70 -7.64 8.82
C PRO A 7 5.27 -8.08 9.15
N ILE A 8 4.52 -7.27 9.90
CA ILE A 8 3.21 -7.63 10.41
C ILE A 8 2.10 -6.95 9.60
N HIS A 9 1.43 -7.72 8.78
CA HIS A 9 0.16 -7.38 8.12
C HIS A 9 0.08 -6.02 7.39
N PRO A 10 1.09 -5.67 6.56
CA PRO A 10 1.01 -4.41 5.81
C PRO A 10 -0.19 -4.37 4.86
N GLY A 11 -0.62 -5.55 4.37
CA GLY A 11 -1.80 -5.61 3.51
C GLY A 11 -3.07 -5.22 4.23
N GLU A 12 -3.21 -5.61 5.50
CA GLU A 12 -4.37 -5.23 6.30
C GLU A 12 -4.38 -3.74 6.60
N ILE A 13 -3.22 -3.19 6.93
CA ILE A 13 -3.08 -1.75 7.17
C ILE A 13 -3.47 -0.99 5.90
N LEU A 14 -2.98 -1.44 4.76
CA LEU A 14 -3.27 -0.78 3.49
C LEU A 14 -4.76 -0.88 3.16
N ALA A 15 -5.38 -2.04 3.37
CA ALA A 15 -6.80 -2.22 3.12
C ALA A 15 -7.64 -1.26 3.96
N ASP A 16 -7.30 -1.12 5.24
CA ASP A 16 -8.00 -0.21 6.15
C ASP A 16 -7.86 1.24 5.69
N GLU A 17 -6.67 1.64 5.28
CA GLU A 17 -6.43 3.00 4.81
C GLU A 17 -7.22 3.30 3.54
N LEU A 18 -7.25 2.37 2.59
CA LEU A 18 -8.01 2.55 1.36
C LEU A 18 -9.51 2.64 1.63
N GLU A 19 -10.02 1.81 2.52
CA GLU A 19 -11.42 1.86 2.90
C GLU A 19 -11.78 3.19 3.55
N GLU A 20 -10.90 3.67 4.42
CA GLU A 20 -11.11 4.91 5.14
C GLU A 20 -11.22 6.12 4.21
N ILE A 21 -10.41 6.14 3.16
CA ILE A 21 -10.41 7.25 2.20
C ILE A 21 -11.31 7.00 0.98
N GLY A 22 -11.93 5.82 0.90
CA GLY A 22 -12.82 5.48 -0.20
C GLY A 22 -12.10 5.32 -1.53
N MET A 23 -10.87 4.84 -1.52
CA MET A 23 -10.04 4.69 -2.73
C MET A 23 -9.87 3.23 -3.09
N LYS A 24 -9.87 2.93 -4.39
CA LYS A 24 -9.62 1.59 -4.89
C LYS A 24 -8.12 1.36 -5.09
N ALA A 25 -7.71 0.08 -5.05
CA ALA A 25 -6.31 -0.29 -5.23
C ALA A 25 -5.75 0.21 -6.56
N VAL A 26 -6.53 0.15 -7.64
CA VAL A 26 -6.09 0.61 -8.95
C VAL A 26 -5.82 2.11 -8.95
N GLU A 27 -6.62 2.86 -8.21
CA GLU A 27 -6.42 4.30 -8.09
C GLU A 27 -5.15 4.62 -7.32
N LEU A 28 -4.92 3.89 -6.23
CA LEU A 28 -3.70 4.06 -5.45
C LEU A 28 -2.46 3.75 -6.28
N ALA A 29 -2.49 2.65 -7.02
CA ALA A 29 -1.37 2.26 -7.88
C ALA A 29 -1.02 3.38 -8.86
N ALA A 30 -2.04 3.98 -9.48
CA ALA A 30 -1.82 5.09 -10.40
C ALA A 30 -1.20 6.29 -9.70
N ARG A 31 -1.67 6.60 -8.49
CA ARG A 31 -1.14 7.73 -7.72
C ARG A 31 0.30 7.52 -7.29
N LEU A 32 0.66 6.27 -6.97
CA LEU A 32 2.02 5.94 -6.56
C LEU A 32 2.97 5.74 -7.74
N GLY A 33 2.44 5.58 -8.95
CA GLY A 33 3.24 5.31 -10.12
C GLY A 33 3.79 3.88 -10.14
N VAL A 34 3.02 2.92 -9.64
CA VAL A 34 3.41 1.50 -9.61
C VAL A 34 2.37 0.68 -10.37
N PRO A 35 2.73 -0.54 -10.80
CA PRO A 35 1.76 -1.42 -11.46
C PRO A 35 0.60 -1.78 -10.53
N ASP A 36 -0.61 -1.94 -11.10
CA ASP A 36 -1.80 -2.28 -10.34
C ASP A 36 -1.61 -3.55 -9.53
N ASN A 37 -1.02 -4.59 -10.13
CA ASN A 37 -0.87 -5.87 -9.46
C ASN A 37 0.05 -5.80 -8.24
N ARG A 38 0.94 -4.81 -8.17
CA ARG A 38 1.79 -4.64 -6.99
C ARG A 38 0.95 -4.34 -5.76
N ILE A 39 -0.03 -3.46 -5.90
CA ILE A 39 -0.92 -3.11 -4.79
C ILE A 39 -1.80 -4.31 -4.42
N TYR A 40 -2.37 -5.00 -5.40
CA TYR A 40 -3.18 -6.19 -5.13
C TYR A 40 -2.37 -7.28 -4.43
N GLN A 41 -1.13 -7.50 -4.84
CA GLN A 41 -0.29 -8.51 -4.20
C GLN A 41 0.02 -8.16 -2.74
N ILE A 42 0.23 -6.88 -2.45
CA ILE A 42 0.44 -6.43 -1.07
C ILE A 42 -0.82 -6.65 -0.25
N LEU A 43 -1.98 -6.29 -0.79
CA LEU A 43 -3.27 -6.46 -0.10
C LEU A 43 -3.56 -7.91 0.23
N HIS A 44 -3.15 -8.84 -0.65
CA HIS A 44 -3.38 -10.27 -0.45
C HIS A 44 -2.24 -10.99 0.27
N GLY A 45 -1.26 -10.24 0.76
CA GLY A 45 -0.14 -10.83 1.50
C GLY A 45 0.83 -11.61 0.63
N GLN A 46 0.79 -11.43 -0.68
CA GLN A 46 1.63 -12.17 -1.63
C GLN A 46 2.95 -11.45 -1.93
N ARG A 47 3.11 -10.24 -1.42
CA ARG A 47 4.28 -9.45 -1.69
C ARG A 47 4.59 -8.55 -0.50
N ARG A 48 5.88 -8.44 -0.20
CA ARG A 48 6.34 -7.52 0.84
C ARG A 48 6.31 -6.08 0.31
N VAL A 49 6.15 -5.15 1.22
CA VAL A 49 6.32 -3.74 0.90
C VAL A 49 7.81 -3.44 0.90
N THR A 50 8.37 -3.15 -0.28
CA THR A 50 9.78 -2.79 -0.41
C THR A 50 10.02 -1.38 0.13
N ALA A 51 11.30 -1.03 0.36
CA ALA A 51 11.65 0.31 0.83
C ALA A 51 11.12 1.41 -0.11
N ASP A 52 11.23 1.20 -1.42
CA ASP A 52 10.73 2.15 -2.41
C ASP A 52 9.21 2.33 -2.29
N THR A 53 8.48 1.22 -2.23
CA THR A 53 7.02 1.27 -2.10
C THR A 53 6.62 1.89 -0.76
N ALA A 54 7.32 1.54 0.32
CA ALA A 54 7.05 2.12 1.63
C ALA A 54 7.21 3.63 1.63
N LEU A 55 8.24 4.12 0.95
CA LEU A 55 8.47 5.55 0.83
C LEU A 55 7.33 6.25 0.09
N ARG A 56 6.87 5.65 -1.00
CA ARG A 56 5.74 6.18 -1.78
C ARG A 56 4.45 6.19 -0.97
N LEU A 57 4.18 5.11 -0.25
CA LEU A 57 3.00 5.02 0.63
C LEU A 57 3.07 6.05 1.75
N GLY A 58 4.24 6.20 2.37
CA GLY A 58 4.43 7.16 3.44
C GLY A 58 4.16 8.58 2.97
N LYS A 59 4.61 8.95 1.79
CA LYS A 59 4.36 10.27 1.22
C LYS A 59 2.89 10.49 0.89
N PHE A 60 2.23 9.46 0.40
CA PHE A 60 0.83 9.56 0.00
C PHE A 60 -0.10 9.68 1.21
N PHE A 61 0.13 8.87 2.24
CA PHE A 61 -0.73 8.83 3.43
C PHE A 61 -0.27 9.75 4.55
N ASN A 62 0.81 10.42 4.36
CA ASN A 62 1.33 11.29 5.40
C ASN A 62 0.45 12.52 5.64
#